data_e58c2b2739dd50131e212451ecaf4ec6
#
_entry.id   e58c2b2739dd50131e212451ecaf4ec6
#
_cell.length_a   1.000
_cell.length_b   1.000
_cell.length_c   1.000
_cell.angle_alpha   90.00
_cell.angle_beta   90.00
_cell.angle_gamma   90.00
#
_symmetry.space_group_name_H-M   'P 1'
#
loop_
_entity.id
_entity.type
_entity.pdbx_description
1 polymer ?
#
loop_
_entity_poly.entity_id
_entity_poly.type
_entity_poly.pdbx_seq_one_letter_code
_entity_poly.pdbx_strand_id
1 'polypeptide(L)'
;MTSTESSDPARQRTARDYYPWWLDNLADDVTGEGAAMQGVLHGAENVRRLVLDARALYEHQEFEFTGDYGANGFIEEYTCRIQGEPTSVVVTVKRNTDGQAQHLVVNHRPRSSVLLFARVMGKKYAGSPLAKYFINSDSFEDVPTPTST
;
A
#
# COMPACT_ATOMS: atom_id res chain seq x y z
N MET A 1 -3.79 35.70 -0.65
CA MET A 1 -3.88 35.05 -0.38
C MET A 1 -4.02 34.02 -0.69
N THR A 2 -3.87 33.47 -1.00
CA THR A 2 -3.81 32.45 -1.29
C THR A 2 -4.07 31.40 -0.47
N SER A 3 -4.70 31.45 0.27
CA SER A 3 -5.03 30.55 1.29
C SER A 3 -5.73 29.32 0.87
N THR A 4 -6.04 29.16 -0.35
CA THR A 4 -6.71 27.98 -0.80
C THR A 4 -5.84 26.75 -0.67
N GLU A 5 -4.55 26.90 -0.81
CA GLU A 5 -3.72 25.73 -0.68
C GLU A 5 -3.68 25.21 0.71
N SER A 6 -3.87 26.06 1.70
CA SER A 6 -3.78 25.60 3.06
C SER A 6 -5.05 24.97 3.54
N SER A 7 -6.11 24.97 2.75
CA SER A 7 -7.38 24.42 3.20
C SER A 7 -7.45 22.92 3.11
N ASP A 8 -6.50 22.28 2.43
CA ASP A 8 -6.48 20.83 2.29
C ASP A 8 -5.13 20.31 2.77
N PRO A 9 -5.03 19.96 4.06
CA PRO A 9 -3.76 19.51 4.61
C PRO A 9 -3.21 18.25 3.93
N ALA A 10 -4.08 17.37 3.44
CA ALA A 10 -3.62 16.16 2.80
C ALA A 10 -2.85 16.48 1.53
N ARG A 11 -3.29 17.47 0.77
CA ARG A 11 -2.63 17.81 -0.50
C ARG A 11 -1.31 18.51 -0.30
N GLN A 12 -1.07 19.06 0.88
CA GLN A 12 0.17 19.75 1.16
C GLN A 12 1.28 18.82 1.62
N ARG A 13 0.95 17.57 1.88
CA ARG A 13 1.92 16.64 2.42
C ARG A 13 2.51 15.76 1.35
N THR A 14 3.81 15.50 1.48
CA THR A 14 4.52 14.57 0.62
C THR A 14 4.80 13.30 1.39
N ALA A 15 5.40 12.31 0.74
CA ALA A 15 5.80 11.09 1.40
C ALA A 15 6.70 11.34 2.60
N ARG A 16 7.47 12.44 2.57
CA ARG A 16 8.37 12.76 3.68
C ARG A 16 7.64 13.39 4.84
N ASP A 17 6.63 14.21 4.54
CA ASP A 17 5.95 15.01 5.55
C ASP A 17 4.80 14.28 6.19
N TYR A 18 4.13 13.41 5.42
CA TYR A 18 2.95 12.71 5.91
C TYR A 18 3.37 11.39 6.53
N TYR A 19 3.01 11.21 7.79
CA TYR A 19 3.21 9.94 8.47
C TYR A 19 1.85 9.39 8.86
N PRO A 20 1.45 8.22 8.34
CA PRO A 20 0.12 7.71 8.61
C PRO A 20 -0.06 7.41 10.09
N TRP A 21 -1.17 7.89 10.67
CA TRP A 21 -1.45 7.67 12.09
C TRP A 21 -1.49 6.18 12.43
N TRP A 22 -1.93 5.37 11.50
CA TRP A 22 -2.12 3.94 11.75
C TRP A 22 -0.81 3.16 11.73
N LEU A 23 0.25 3.71 11.19
CA LEU A 23 1.50 2.96 11.06
C LEU A 23 2.16 2.68 12.40
N ASP A 24 1.97 3.55 13.37
CA ASP A 24 2.45 3.32 14.74
C ASP A 24 1.34 2.84 15.66
N ASN A 25 0.22 2.44 15.08
CA ASN A 25 -0.95 2.04 15.86
C ASN A 25 -1.54 0.76 15.29
N LEU A 26 -0.67 -0.16 14.90
CA LEU A 26 -1.08 -1.45 14.34
C LEU A 26 -1.45 -2.41 15.47
N ALA A 27 -2.53 -3.14 15.28
CA ALA A 27 -2.84 -4.24 16.20
C ALA A 27 -1.75 -5.31 16.06
N ASP A 28 -1.47 -6.04 17.15
CA ASP A 28 -0.45 -7.08 17.10
C ASP A 28 -0.74 -8.12 16.01
N ASP A 29 -2.00 -8.43 15.82
CA ASP A 29 -2.44 -9.41 14.84
C ASP A 29 -2.99 -8.77 13.56
N VAL A 30 -2.56 -7.57 13.25
CA VAL A 30 -2.96 -6.85 12.05
C VAL A 30 -2.69 -7.69 10.81
N THR A 31 -3.53 -7.54 9.81
CA THR A 31 -3.35 -8.19 8.51
C THR A 31 -3.27 -7.14 7.41
N GLY A 32 -2.60 -7.50 6.32
CA GLY A 32 -2.48 -6.61 5.17
C GLY A 32 -2.50 -7.40 3.88
N GLU A 33 -3.11 -6.81 2.86
CA GLU A 33 -3.18 -7.42 1.55
C GLU A 33 -3.31 -6.35 0.49
N GLY A 34 -3.25 -6.75 -0.76
CA GLY A 34 -3.42 -5.82 -1.86
C GLY A 34 -3.28 -6.51 -3.19
N ALA A 35 -3.60 -5.76 -4.25
CA ALA A 35 -3.62 -6.31 -5.60
C ALA A 35 -2.26 -6.86 -6.05
N ALA A 36 -1.18 -6.33 -5.49
CA ALA A 36 0.17 -6.76 -5.88
C ALA A 36 0.68 -7.92 -5.05
N MET A 37 -0.10 -8.40 -4.09
CA MET A 37 0.35 -9.44 -3.17
C MET A 37 -0.41 -10.72 -3.39
N GLN A 38 0.28 -11.81 -3.17
CA GLN A 38 -0.31 -13.15 -3.18
C GLN A 38 -0.58 -13.54 -1.75
N GLY A 39 -1.85 -13.44 -1.32
CA GLY A 39 -2.23 -13.82 0.03
C GLY A 39 -2.20 -12.65 1.01
N VAL A 40 -2.38 -12.97 2.28
CA VAL A 40 -2.53 -11.99 3.35
C VAL A 40 -1.32 -12.06 4.27
N LEU A 41 -0.73 -10.90 4.52
CA LEU A 41 0.42 -10.77 5.41
C LEU A 41 -0.08 -10.59 6.84
N HIS A 42 0.56 -11.25 7.80
CA HIS A 42 0.13 -11.23 9.18
C HIS A 42 1.18 -10.64 10.11
N GLY A 43 0.73 -9.90 11.10
CA GLY A 43 1.57 -9.43 12.19
C GLY A 43 2.06 -8.01 12.01
N ALA A 44 2.13 -7.29 13.14
CA ALA A 44 2.46 -5.87 13.12
C ALA A 44 3.86 -5.60 12.56
N GLU A 45 4.82 -6.43 12.92
CA GLU A 45 6.19 -6.22 12.46
C GLU A 45 6.30 -6.37 10.95
N ASN A 46 5.68 -7.41 10.41
CA ASN A 46 5.73 -7.67 8.96
C ASN A 46 4.98 -6.60 8.18
N VAL A 47 3.79 -6.23 8.66
CA VAL A 47 2.98 -5.23 7.98
C VAL A 47 3.70 -3.88 8.00
N ARG A 48 4.26 -3.51 9.15
CA ARG A 48 5.00 -2.25 9.25
C ARG A 48 6.19 -2.23 8.31
N ARG A 49 6.93 -3.33 8.25
CA ARG A 49 8.09 -3.42 7.37
C ARG A 49 7.69 -3.21 5.91
N LEU A 50 6.62 -3.89 5.49
CA LEU A 50 6.15 -3.75 4.12
C LEU A 50 5.74 -2.32 3.80
N VAL A 51 4.99 -1.70 4.72
CA VAL A 51 4.50 -0.34 4.49
C VAL A 51 5.67 0.65 4.41
N LEU A 52 6.65 0.50 5.29
CA LEU A 52 7.82 1.39 5.27
C LEU A 52 8.62 1.21 3.98
N ASP A 53 8.78 -0.02 3.52
CA ASP A 53 9.50 -0.27 2.28
C ASP A 53 8.73 0.26 1.07
N ALA A 54 7.43 0.11 1.05
CA ALA A 54 6.61 0.68 -0.02
C ALA A 54 6.68 2.19 -0.02
N ARG A 55 6.59 2.78 1.17
CA ARG A 55 6.67 4.23 1.32
C ARG A 55 8.00 4.78 0.79
N ALA A 56 9.08 4.06 1.03
CA ALA A 56 10.39 4.47 0.53
C ALA A 56 10.49 4.41 -0.99
N LEU A 57 9.65 3.59 -1.60
CA LEU A 57 9.66 3.43 -3.06
C LEU A 57 8.89 4.54 -3.78
N TYR A 58 7.87 5.10 -3.14
CA TYR A 58 7.01 6.09 -3.77
C TYR A 58 7.73 7.42 -3.95
N GLU A 59 7.62 7.98 -5.16
CA GLU A 59 8.18 9.28 -5.52
C GLU A 59 7.04 10.25 -5.74
N HIS A 60 7.23 11.51 -5.36
CA HIS A 60 6.28 12.58 -5.65
C HIS A 60 4.86 12.26 -5.18
N GLN A 61 4.75 11.76 -3.96
CA GLN A 61 3.45 11.39 -3.40
C GLN A 61 2.60 12.63 -3.16
N GLU A 62 1.38 12.60 -3.68
CA GLU A 62 0.46 13.72 -3.52
C GLU A 62 -0.91 13.17 -3.16
N PHE A 63 -1.42 13.59 -2.00
CA PHE A 63 -2.68 13.06 -1.49
C PHE A 63 -3.88 13.75 -2.14
N GLU A 64 -4.81 12.93 -2.61
CA GLU A 64 -6.08 13.41 -3.15
C GLU A 64 -7.15 13.44 -2.06
N PHE A 65 -7.11 12.49 -1.14
CA PHE A 65 -8.10 12.41 -0.08
C PHE A 65 -7.58 11.57 1.07
N THR A 66 -7.89 11.98 2.29
CA THR A 66 -7.79 11.13 3.47
C THR A 66 -9.01 11.39 4.33
N GLY A 67 -9.56 10.35 4.93
CA GLY A 67 -10.72 10.53 5.81
C GLY A 67 -11.32 9.22 6.25
N ASP A 68 -12.27 9.33 7.14
CA ASP A 68 -12.99 8.16 7.65
C ASP A 68 -14.10 7.75 6.70
N TYR A 69 -14.41 6.48 6.72
CA TYR A 69 -15.60 5.97 6.04
C TYR A 69 -16.22 4.88 6.92
N GLY A 70 -17.56 4.90 6.99
CA GLY A 70 -18.25 3.98 7.86
C GLY A 70 -17.89 4.22 9.32
N ALA A 71 -18.19 3.25 10.16
CA ALA A 71 -17.96 3.39 11.58
C ALA A 71 -16.51 3.18 11.98
N ASN A 72 -15.78 2.36 11.24
CA ASN A 72 -14.44 1.99 11.66
C ASN A 72 -13.43 1.99 10.51
N GLY A 73 -13.73 2.60 9.39
CA GLY A 73 -12.83 2.64 8.25
C GLY A 73 -12.12 3.97 8.09
N PHE A 74 -10.94 3.91 7.51
CA PHE A 74 -10.15 5.09 7.14
C PHE A 74 -9.58 4.83 5.75
N ILE A 75 -9.53 5.85 4.91
CA ILE A 75 -9.07 5.70 3.55
C ILE A 75 -8.06 6.79 3.22
N GLU A 76 -7.03 6.41 2.46
CA GLU A 76 -6.08 7.33 1.86
C GLU A 76 -6.07 7.08 0.36
N GLU A 77 -6.10 8.16 -0.40
CA GLU A 77 -6.01 8.07 -1.84
C GLU A 77 -4.97 9.06 -2.30
N TYR A 78 -3.97 8.59 -3.04
CA TYR A 78 -2.90 9.48 -3.48
C TYR A 78 -2.33 9.03 -4.82
N THR A 79 -1.61 9.94 -5.46
CA THR A 79 -0.84 9.64 -6.65
C THR A 79 0.63 9.66 -6.28
N CYS A 80 1.43 8.95 -7.05
CA CYS A 80 2.87 8.91 -6.86
C CYS A 80 3.51 8.39 -8.14
N ARG A 81 4.81 8.16 -8.07
CA ARG A 81 5.52 7.48 -9.14
C ARG A 81 6.31 6.33 -8.53
N ILE A 82 6.40 5.25 -9.29
CA ILE A 82 7.24 4.12 -8.93
C ILE A 82 8.23 3.95 -10.07
N GLN A 83 9.50 4.23 -9.79
CA GLN A 83 10.55 4.21 -10.82
C GLN A 83 10.13 5.05 -12.03
N GLY A 84 9.57 6.22 -11.74
CA GLY A 84 9.13 7.15 -12.77
C GLY A 84 7.74 6.89 -13.33
N GLU A 85 7.14 5.73 -13.06
CA GLU A 85 5.84 5.38 -13.64
C GLU A 85 4.69 5.98 -12.82
N PRO A 86 3.78 6.73 -13.45
CA PRO A 86 2.66 7.30 -12.73
C PRO A 86 1.77 6.22 -12.14
N THR A 87 1.42 6.39 -10.88
CA THR A 87 0.69 5.39 -10.13
C THR A 87 -0.32 6.07 -9.22
N SER A 88 -1.50 5.47 -9.10
CA SER A 88 -2.49 5.89 -8.10
C SER A 88 -2.63 4.78 -7.08
N VAL A 89 -2.80 5.16 -5.82
CA VAL A 89 -2.87 4.19 -4.73
C VAL A 89 -4.06 4.51 -3.86
N VAL A 90 -4.77 3.46 -3.46
CA VAL A 90 -5.84 3.55 -2.46
C VAL A 90 -5.47 2.62 -1.32
N VAL A 91 -5.46 3.17 -0.12
CA VAL A 91 -5.23 2.40 1.09
C VAL A 91 -6.49 2.47 1.93
N THR A 92 -7.01 1.33 2.34
CA THR A 92 -8.10 1.30 3.31
C THR A 92 -7.61 0.64 4.58
N VAL A 93 -8.05 1.18 5.71
CA VAL A 93 -7.67 0.71 7.03
C VAL A 93 -8.92 0.47 7.83
N LYS A 94 -9.05 -0.71 8.39
CA LYS A 94 -10.13 -1.02 9.33
C LYS A 94 -9.57 -0.97 10.74
N ARG A 95 -10.28 -0.27 11.62
CA ARG A 95 -9.91 -0.18 13.04
C ARG A 95 -10.61 -1.28 13.82
N ASN A 96 -9.94 -1.76 14.86
CA ASN A 96 -10.61 -2.63 15.83
C ASN A 96 -11.28 -1.77 16.91
N THR A 97 -11.86 -2.41 17.93
CA THR A 97 -12.59 -1.70 18.97
C THR A 97 -11.66 -0.82 19.82
N ASP A 98 -10.37 -1.08 19.81
CA ASP A 98 -9.41 -0.24 20.52
C ASP A 98 -8.88 0.91 19.66
N GLY A 99 -9.40 1.05 18.45
CA GLY A 99 -8.96 2.11 17.55
C GLY A 99 -7.68 1.83 16.82
N GLN A 100 -7.15 0.61 16.93
CA GLN A 100 -5.93 0.25 16.23
C GLN A 100 -6.23 -0.24 14.83
N ALA A 101 -5.26 -0.12 13.95
CA ALA A 101 -5.39 -0.63 12.59
C ALA A 101 -5.37 -2.16 12.62
N GLN A 102 -6.46 -2.77 12.19
CA GLN A 102 -6.63 -4.21 12.22
C GLN A 102 -6.44 -4.86 10.87
N HIS A 103 -6.80 -4.17 9.80
CA HIS A 103 -6.68 -4.72 8.46
C HIS A 103 -6.40 -3.61 7.46
N LEU A 104 -5.37 -3.81 6.65
CA LEU A 104 -4.98 -2.85 5.62
C LEU A 104 -5.16 -3.49 4.25
N VAL A 105 -5.68 -2.70 3.31
CA VAL A 105 -5.71 -3.10 1.90
C VAL A 105 -5.04 -1.99 1.10
N VAL A 106 -4.04 -2.33 0.30
CA VAL A 106 -3.31 -1.36 -0.52
C VAL A 106 -3.42 -1.79 -1.97
N ASN A 107 -4.06 -0.97 -2.78
CA ASN A 107 -4.27 -1.28 -4.18
C ASN A 107 -3.67 -0.19 -5.06
N HIS A 108 -2.90 -0.62 -6.03
CA HIS A 108 -2.26 0.25 -7.02
C HIS A 108 -3.02 0.19 -8.34
N ARG A 109 -2.93 1.25 -9.11
CA ARG A 109 -3.39 1.27 -10.50
C ARG A 109 -2.51 2.20 -11.30
N PRO A 110 -2.37 2.03 -12.62
CA PRO A 110 -2.99 1.01 -13.44
C PRO A 110 -2.34 -0.36 -13.25
N ARG A 111 -2.77 -1.33 -14.03
CA ARG A 111 -2.28 -2.70 -13.91
C ARG A 111 -0.75 -2.76 -14.03
N SER A 112 -0.17 -1.97 -14.92
CA SER A 112 1.29 -1.96 -15.08
C SER A 112 1.99 -1.60 -13.78
N SER A 113 1.41 -0.70 -13.00
CA SER A 113 1.99 -0.33 -11.70
C SER A 113 1.85 -1.45 -10.67
N VAL A 114 0.76 -2.21 -10.72
CA VAL A 114 0.60 -3.38 -9.86
C VAL A 114 1.73 -4.38 -10.13
N LEU A 115 1.98 -4.65 -11.41
CA LEU A 115 3.02 -5.62 -11.79
C LEU A 115 4.41 -5.10 -11.46
N LEU A 116 4.64 -3.81 -11.67
CA LEU A 116 5.92 -3.19 -11.34
C LEU A 116 6.19 -3.25 -9.84
N PHE A 117 5.21 -2.88 -9.04
CA PHE A 117 5.34 -2.92 -7.59
C PHE A 117 5.65 -4.34 -7.12
N ALA A 118 4.90 -5.33 -7.63
CA ALA A 118 5.12 -6.71 -7.26
C ALA A 118 6.55 -7.17 -7.62
N ARG A 119 7.03 -6.77 -8.79
CA ARG A 119 8.38 -7.14 -9.22
C ARG A 119 9.45 -6.52 -8.34
N VAL A 120 9.30 -5.22 -8.04
CA VAL A 120 10.29 -4.51 -7.23
C VAL A 120 10.34 -5.09 -5.83
N MET A 121 9.18 -5.30 -5.23
CA MET A 121 9.13 -5.84 -3.88
C MET A 121 9.58 -7.30 -3.85
N GLY A 122 9.26 -8.07 -4.88
CA GLY A 122 9.73 -9.45 -4.98
C GLY A 122 11.23 -9.54 -5.00
N LYS A 123 11.89 -8.65 -5.72
CA LYS A 123 13.35 -8.61 -5.74
C LYS A 123 13.91 -8.17 -4.40
N LYS A 124 13.28 -7.18 -3.80
CA LYS A 124 13.73 -6.66 -2.51
C LYS A 124 13.68 -7.73 -1.43
N TYR A 125 12.65 -8.55 -1.43
CA TYR A 125 12.45 -9.56 -0.40
C TYR A 125 13.00 -10.93 -0.77
N ALA A 126 13.71 -11.05 -1.89
CA ALA A 126 14.28 -12.32 -2.32
C ALA A 126 15.12 -12.92 -1.21
N GLY A 127 14.88 -14.20 -0.90
CA GLY A 127 15.60 -14.88 0.16
C GLY A 127 15.05 -14.64 1.56
N SER A 128 13.99 -13.83 1.69
CA SER A 128 13.36 -13.58 2.98
C SER A 128 11.97 -14.22 3.02
N PRO A 129 11.38 -14.35 4.22
CA PRO A 129 10.03 -14.92 4.32
C PRO A 129 8.96 -14.12 3.61
N LEU A 130 9.20 -12.83 3.33
CA LEU A 130 8.22 -12.00 2.65
C LEU A 130 8.19 -12.23 1.14
N ALA A 131 9.17 -12.92 0.59
CA ALA A 131 9.24 -13.12 -0.86
C ALA A 131 8.00 -13.83 -1.41
N LYS A 132 7.42 -14.73 -0.63
CA LYS A 132 6.29 -15.53 -1.11
C LYS A 132 5.04 -14.71 -1.37
N TYR A 133 4.97 -13.50 -0.83
CA TYR A 133 3.81 -12.63 -1.06
C TYR A 133 3.92 -11.85 -2.35
N PHE A 134 5.10 -11.85 -3.00
CA PHE A 134 5.31 -11.04 -4.20
C PHE A 134 5.84 -11.93 -5.31
N ILE A 135 4.93 -12.44 -6.12
CA ILE A 135 5.28 -13.19 -7.31
C ILE A 135 5.62 -12.15 -8.37
N ASN A 136 6.87 -12.17 -8.86
CA ASN A 136 7.25 -11.20 -9.88
C ASN A 136 6.65 -11.59 -11.23
N SER A 137 6.74 -10.68 -12.21
CA SER A 137 6.07 -10.89 -13.48
C SER A 137 6.53 -12.15 -14.20
N ASP A 138 7.76 -12.57 -13.97
CA ASP A 138 8.27 -13.79 -14.60
C ASP A 138 7.60 -15.03 -14.06
N SER A 139 7.14 -14.98 -12.81
CA SER A 139 6.48 -16.11 -12.18
C SER A 139 5.11 -16.42 -12.80
N PHE A 140 4.48 -15.41 -13.39
CA PHE A 140 3.17 -15.64 -14.01
C PHE A 140 3.25 -16.57 -15.21
N GLU A 141 4.41 -16.67 -15.82
CA GLU A 141 4.57 -17.57 -16.96
C GLU A 141 4.55 -19.03 -16.53
N ASP A 142 4.84 -19.27 -15.25
CA ASP A 142 4.83 -20.62 -14.72
C ASP A 142 3.47 -21.03 -14.18
N VAL A 143 2.54 -20.08 -14.09
CA VAL A 143 1.19 -20.38 -13.64
C VAL A 143 0.46 -21.06 -14.79
N PRO A 144 -0.12 -22.25 -14.56
CA PRO A 144 -0.85 -22.91 -15.65
C PRO A 144 -1.95 -22.00 -16.14
N THR A 145 -1.96 -21.78 -17.45
CA THR A 145 -3.03 -21.05 -18.05
C THR A 145 -4.30 -21.86 -17.91
N PRO A 146 -5.43 -21.25 -17.54
CA PRO A 146 -6.67 -21.99 -17.55
C PRO A 146 -6.87 -22.48 -18.95
N THR A 147 -6.81 -23.79 -19.13
CA THR A 147 -7.00 -24.29 -20.47
C THR A 147 -8.45 -24.17 -20.79
N SER A 148 -8.71 -23.88 -22.03
CA SER A 148 -10.06 -23.73 -22.47
C SER A 148 -10.76 -25.04 -22.66
N THR A 149 -10.25 -26.09 -22.25
CA THR A 149 -10.91 -27.37 -22.35
C THR A 149 -12.12 -27.42 -21.49
#